data_f7e87f9f9ba2658a7fd632cf8b8c9140
#
_entry.id   f7e87f9f9ba2658a7fd632cf8b8c9140
#
_cell.length_a   1.000
_cell.length_b   1.000
_cell.length_c   1.000
_cell.angle_alpha   90.00
_cell.angle_beta   90.00
_cell.angle_gamma   90.00
#
_symmetry.space_group_name_H-M   'P 1'
#
loop_
_entity.id
_entity.type
_entity.pdbx_description
1 polymer ?
#
loop_
_entity_poly.entity_id
_entity_poly.type
_entity_poly.pdbx_seq_one_letter_code
_entity_poly.pdbx_strand_id
1 'polypeptide(L)'
;MKSFFKIFTIFILLLNIALGNPEKKIVKIGLGYSGRSYDPHKHTDSSTLAITKQIYNNLFILDNENEVKGELIENYSIKNNTIEMDLKKGILFQDGEELNSEIVKKSLERNKSIPVTKVLVDPIEKIEVIDKYKLRIICTTNVDILLHNLTHSSMAIVKEDKNKKLIGTGAFKLLEWGTGEKVILEKNDNYFKGSPKIDILEFLTIPEAPNRYIALETNEIQIAYDISSIDVKAFKNSKDLEILNKLSYGTDFLSINTEKAPLNDKRLREAISYAIDKDSINEVIFENTSKVANSIITPNTFGYSNKEEKKYNLEKAKQIMKDYKTPIEIELWIYEDTSKYQMAQIIQANLKEIGIDVKIQTLELSSFLQLTAQGKHNALIGLWYTSTGDADYGYYPLLHNNSRGGVGNRSFYNNQRVNTLLDEARKEPLKEKRKEKYKEIQEIILDENPIIPIVYKTYNIGINKNIKGFKFNPNGNHILENIEY
;
A
#
# COMPACT_ATOMS: atom_id res chain seq x y z
N MET A 1 25.56 -67.46 -1.85
CA MET A 1 25.45 -66.28 -0.97
C MET A 1 25.77 -64.97 -1.65
N LYS A 2 26.83 -64.80 -2.47
CA LYS A 2 27.18 -63.52 -3.12
C LYS A 2 26.15 -63.02 -4.14
N SER A 3 25.35 -63.90 -4.78
CA SER A 3 24.33 -63.51 -5.74
C SER A 3 23.05 -62.99 -5.08
N PHE A 4 22.68 -63.53 -3.93
CA PHE A 4 21.50 -63.10 -3.14
C PHE A 4 21.67 -61.71 -2.56
N PHE A 5 22.91 -61.35 -2.14
CA PHE A 5 23.22 -60.01 -1.62
C PHE A 5 23.17 -58.93 -2.69
N LYS A 6 23.54 -59.23 -3.93
CA LYS A 6 23.45 -58.26 -5.04
C LYS A 6 22.00 -57.99 -5.44
N ILE A 7 21.11 -58.99 -5.42
CA ILE A 7 19.70 -58.80 -5.77
C ILE A 7 18.99 -58.01 -4.67
N PHE A 8 19.34 -58.26 -3.38
CA PHE A 8 18.76 -57.52 -2.24
C PHE A 8 19.21 -56.03 -2.23
N THR A 9 20.47 -55.74 -2.60
CA THR A 9 21.00 -54.38 -2.70
C THR A 9 20.35 -53.60 -3.85
N ILE A 10 20.10 -54.27 -5.00
CA ILE A 10 19.42 -53.67 -6.15
C ILE A 10 17.94 -53.40 -5.82
N PHE A 11 17.28 -54.30 -5.04
CA PHE A 11 15.89 -54.09 -4.63
C PHE A 11 15.75 -52.93 -3.64
N ILE A 12 16.70 -52.72 -2.71
CA ILE A 12 16.74 -51.58 -1.79
C ILE A 12 17.03 -50.29 -2.57
N LEU A 13 17.90 -50.31 -3.60
CA LEU A 13 18.15 -49.15 -4.47
C LEU A 13 16.91 -48.82 -5.32
N LEU A 14 16.20 -49.78 -5.84
CA LEU A 14 14.97 -49.59 -6.62
C LEU A 14 13.79 -49.15 -5.72
N LEU A 15 13.74 -49.57 -4.46
CA LEU A 15 12.74 -49.08 -3.50
C LEU A 15 12.99 -47.61 -3.09
N ASN A 16 14.23 -47.18 -3.03
CA ASN A 16 14.55 -45.74 -2.81
C ASN A 16 14.30 -44.83 -4.01
N ILE A 17 14.29 -45.40 -5.24
CA ILE A 17 13.93 -44.65 -6.46
C ILE A 17 12.39 -44.61 -6.63
N ALA A 18 11.64 -45.57 -6.06
CA ALA A 18 10.17 -45.61 -6.08
C ALA A 18 9.51 -44.75 -4.99
N LEU A 19 10.26 -44.34 -3.96
CA LEU A 19 9.89 -43.29 -3.00
C LEU A 19 10.50 -41.93 -3.43
N GLY A 20 10.25 -41.54 -4.69
CA GLY A 20 10.57 -40.19 -5.15
C GLY A 20 9.94 -39.21 -4.17
N ASN A 21 10.76 -38.39 -3.50
CA ASN A 21 10.24 -37.22 -2.79
C ASN A 21 9.29 -36.51 -3.74
N PRO A 22 8.05 -36.25 -3.40
CA PRO A 22 7.14 -35.53 -4.27
C PRO A 22 7.83 -34.23 -4.67
N GLU A 23 7.87 -33.97 -5.97
CA GLU A 23 8.46 -32.74 -6.50
C GLU A 23 7.80 -31.55 -5.80
N LYS A 24 8.61 -30.64 -5.22
CA LYS A 24 8.09 -29.50 -4.50
C LYS A 24 7.31 -28.60 -5.45
N LYS A 25 6.10 -28.24 -5.05
CA LYS A 25 5.27 -27.27 -5.76
C LYS A 25 5.79 -25.86 -5.51
N ILE A 26 6.32 -25.25 -6.55
CA ILE A 26 6.91 -23.91 -6.49
C ILE A 26 6.06 -22.94 -7.31
N VAL A 27 5.72 -21.79 -6.72
CA VAL A 27 5.12 -20.65 -7.43
C VAL A 27 6.08 -19.48 -7.38
N LYS A 28 6.41 -18.94 -8.55
CA LYS A 28 7.30 -17.80 -8.71
C LYS A 28 6.50 -16.53 -9.01
N ILE A 29 6.83 -15.46 -8.30
CA ILE A 29 6.15 -14.18 -8.37
C ILE A 29 7.15 -13.09 -8.77
N GLY A 30 6.88 -12.38 -9.87
CA GLY A 30 7.68 -11.25 -10.33
C GLY A 30 7.24 -9.95 -9.68
N LEU A 31 8.20 -9.23 -9.06
CA LEU A 31 8.03 -7.90 -8.46
C LEU A 31 8.88 -6.86 -9.21
N GLY A 32 8.42 -5.62 -9.29
CA GLY A 32 9.18 -4.51 -9.87
C GLY A 32 10.35 -4.03 -9.00
N TYR A 33 10.25 -4.22 -7.70
CA TYR A 33 11.28 -3.82 -6.73
C TYR A 33 11.55 -4.94 -5.74
N SER A 34 12.79 -5.02 -5.27
CA SER A 34 13.16 -5.99 -4.23
C SER A 34 12.55 -5.63 -2.88
N GLY A 35 12.25 -6.65 -2.08
CA GLY A 35 11.92 -6.44 -0.67
C GLY A 35 13.13 -5.88 0.09
N ARG A 36 12.94 -4.84 0.89
CA ARG A 36 14.03 -4.15 1.60
C ARG A 36 14.44 -4.85 2.88
N SER A 37 13.51 -5.50 3.57
CA SER A 37 13.74 -6.18 4.84
C SER A 37 12.60 -7.12 5.17
N TYR A 38 12.91 -8.19 5.91
CA TYR A 38 11.86 -9.06 6.46
C TYR A 38 11.20 -8.49 7.74
N ASP A 39 11.65 -7.34 8.26
CA ASP A 39 11.02 -6.65 9.38
C ASP A 39 9.82 -5.82 8.90
N PRO A 40 8.56 -6.27 9.13
CA PRO A 40 7.39 -5.58 8.58
C PRO A 40 7.18 -4.20 9.18
N HIS A 41 7.69 -3.94 10.40
CA HIS A 41 7.49 -2.66 11.08
C HIS A 41 8.34 -1.52 10.52
N LYS A 42 9.39 -1.81 9.74
CA LYS A 42 10.34 -0.80 9.24
C LYS A 42 9.98 -0.24 7.86
N HIS A 43 8.96 -0.80 7.20
CA HIS A 43 8.66 -0.49 5.81
C HIS A 43 7.16 -0.35 5.58
N THR A 44 6.81 0.51 4.61
CA THR A 44 5.45 0.70 4.12
C THR A 44 5.38 0.58 2.59
N ASP A 45 6.49 0.22 1.93
CA ASP A 45 6.51 -0.01 0.49
C ASP A 45 5.82 -1.32 0.10
N SER A 46 5.13 -1.30 -1.04
CA SER A 46 4.25 -2.39 -1.49
C SER A 46 4.98 -3.71 -1.71
N SER A 47 6.20 -3.70 -2.26
CA SER A 47 6.96 -4.93 -2.55
C SER A 47 7.37 -5.65 -1.26
N THR A 48 7.92 -4.91 -0.28
CA THR A 48 8.26 -5.48 1.03
C THR A 48 7.03 -6.03 1.73
N LEU A 49 5.92 -5.28 1.73
CA LEU A 49 4.68 -5.70 2.40
C LEU A 49 4.01 -6.89 1.71
N ALA A 50 4.08 -7.01 0.37
CA ALA A 50 3.56 -8.15 -0.37
C ALA A 50 4.25 -9.48 0.05
N ILE A 51 5.56 -9.43 0.33
CA ILE A 51 6.33 -10.57 0.80
C ILE A 51 6.04 -10.85 2.29
N THR A 52 6.16 -9.81 3.13
CA THR A 52 6.05 -9.97 4.60
C THR A 52 4.65 -10.38 5.03
N LYS A 53 3.60 -10.02 4.27
CA LYS A 53 2.22 -10.50 4.51
C LYS A 53 2.09 -12.01 4.48
N GLN A 54 2.94 -12.73 3.76
CA GLN A 54 2.93 -14.19 3.73
C GLN A 54 3.58 -14.82 4.98
N ILE A 55 4.47 -14.04 5.66
CA ILE A 55 5.23 -14.49 6.83
C ILE A 55 4.52 -14.16 8.14
N TYR A 56 3.75 -13.05 8.15
CA TYR A 56 3.14 -12.49 9.36
C TYR A 56 1.63 -12.30 9.20
N ASN A 57 0.89 -12.35 10.31
CA ASN A 57 -0.52 -11.98 10.38
C ASN A 57 -0.73 -10.73 11.23
N ASN A 58 -1.83 -10.05 10.96
CA ASN A 58 -2.29 -8.90 11.72
C ASN A 58 -3.35 -9.30 12.75
N LEU A 59 -3.66 -8.43 13.70
CA LEU A 59 -4.82 -8.62 14.57
C LEU A 59 -6.12 -8.58 13.75
N PHE A 60 -6.18 -7.67 12.79
CA PHE A 60 -7.32 -7.46 11.91
C PHE A 60 -6.89 -7.37 10.44
N ILE A 61 -7.83 -7.65 9.54
CA ILE A 61 -7.71 -7.48 8.08
C ILE A 61 -8.92 -6.73 7.54
N LEU A 62 -8.79 -6.15 6.35
CA LEU A 62 -9.92 -5.66 5.57
C LEU A 62 -10.42 -6.77 4.65
N ASP A 63 -11.73 -6.96 4.61
CA ASP A 63 -12.37 -7.78 3.58
C ASP A 63 -12.54 -7.01 2.25
N ASN A 64 -13.15 -7.67 1.26
CA ASN A 64 -13.37 -7.06 -0.07
C ASN A 64 -14.37 -5.89 -0.05
N GLU A 65 -15.15 -5.76 1.02
CA GLU A 65 -16.14 -4.69 1.22
C GLU A 65 -15.59 -3.56 2.10
N ASN A 66 -14.27 -3.60 2.38
CA ASN A 66 -13.57 -2.65 3.25
C ASN A 66 -14.04 -2.70 4.72
N GLU A 67 -14.59 -3.84 5.15
CA GLU A 67 -14.98 -4.05 6.54
C GLU A 67 -13.83 -4.71 7.32
N VAL A 68 -13.63 -4.25 8.56
CA VAL A 68 -12.60 -4.80 9.45
C VAL A 68 -13.04 -6.14 10.02
N LYS A 69 -12.23 -7.18 9.81
CA LYS A 69 -12.45 -8.55 10.32
C LYS A 69 -11.27 -9.00 11.18
N GLY A 70 -11.55 -9.77 12.23
CA GLY A 70 -10.49 -10.37 13.05
C GLY A 70 -9.68 -11.42 12.28
N GLU A 71 -8.34 -11.24 12.18
CA GLU A 71 -7.43 -12.25 11.65
C GLU A 71 -6.91 -13.14 12.81
N LEU A 72 -6.21 -12.54 13.77
CA LEU A 72 -5.76 -13.22 15.00
C LEU A 72 -6.76 -13.04 16.17
N ILE A 73 -7.77 -12.20 15.99
CA ILE A 73 -8.83 -11.92 16.97
C ILE A 73 -10.02 -12.82 16.69
N GLU A 74 -10.53 -13.47 17.75
CA GLU A 74 -11.77 -14.26 17.72
C GLU A 74 -12.99 -13.36 17.86
N ASN A 75 -13.00 -12.55 18.93
CA ASN A 75 -14.06 -11.60 19.25
C ASN A 75 -13.49 -10.30 19.77
N TYR A 76 -14.24 -9.22 19.62
CA TYR A 76 -13.93 -7.95 20.27
C TYR A 76 -15.19 -7.18 20.63
N SER A 77 -15.07 -6.29 21.60
CA SER A 77 -16.12 -5.36 21.99
C SER A 77 -15.56 -3.96 22.18
N ILE A 78 -16.37 -2.97 21.82
CA ILE A 78 -15.99 -1.55 21.94
C ILE A 78 -16.91 -0.88 22.96
N LYS A 79 -16.31 -0.17 23.91
CA LYS A 79 -17.03 0.68 24.85
C LYS A 79 -16.30 2.02 24.98
N ASN A 80 -16.93 3.08 24.52
CA ASN A 80 -16.31 4.41 24.42
C ASN A 80 -15.00 4.33 23.58
N ASN A 81 -13.89 4.84 24.13
CA ASN A 81 -12.56 4.82 23.51
C ASN A 81 -11.74 3.56 23.88
N THR A 82 -12.39 2.48 24.24
CA THR A 82 -11.71 1.26 24.71
C THR A 82 -12.18 0.07 23.87
N ILE A 83 -11.24 -0.74 23.43
CA ILE A 83 -11.50 -2.03 22.78
C ILE A 83 -10.97 -3.15 23.66
N GLU A 84 -11.81 -4.15 23.95
CA GLU A 84 -11.39 -5.44 24.51
C GLU A 84 -11.40 -6.48 23.39
N MET A 85 -10.36 -7.30 23.35
CA MET A 85 -10.12 -8.27 22.28
C MET A 85 -9.77 -9.64 22.88
N ASP A 86 -10.41 -10.69 22.37
CA ASP A 86 -10.09 -12.08 22.65
C ASP A 86 -9.28 -12.65 21.47
N LEU A 87 -8.09 -13.15 21.75
CA LEU A 87 -7.23 -13.81 20.76
C LEU A 87 -7.78 -15.21 20.42
N LYS A 88 -7.64 -15.62 19.17
CA LYS A 88 -7.84 -17.01 18.77
C LYS A 88 -6.83 -17.90 19.49
N LYS A 89 -7.29 -19.02 20.04
CA LYS A 89 -6.46 -19.99 20.75
C LYS A 89 -5.79 -20.96 19.78
N GLY A 90 -4.64 -21.52 20.18
CA GLY A 90 -3.94 -22.53 19.40
C GLY A 90 -3.17 -21.99 18.17
N ILE A 91 -3.05 -20.69 18.01
CA ILE A 91 -2.23 -20.10 16.95
C ILE A 91 -0.76 -20.18 17.36
N LEU A 92 0.06 -20.82 16.52
CA LEU A 92 1.48 -21.00 16.77
C LEU A 92 2.31 -20.04 15.91
N PHE A 93 3.34 -19.48 16.52
CA PHE A 93 4.46 -18.90 15.78
C PHE A 93 5.26 -19.98 15.05
N GLN A 94 6.08 -19.56 14.09
CA GLN A 94 6.87 -20.46 13.26
C GLN A 94 7.90 -21.33 14.03
N ASP A 95 8.21 -20.98 15.29
CA ASP A 95 9.05 -21.75 16.21
C ASP A 95 8.26 -22.65 17.16
N GLY A 96 6.93 -22.69 17.04
CA GLY A 96 6.03 -23.52 17.83
C GLY A 96 5.53 -22.89 19.14
N GLU A 97 5.96 -21.66 19.49
CA GLU A 97 5.39 -20.93 20.64
C GLU A 97 3.99 -20.41 20.32
N GLU A 98 3.08 -20.54 21.29
CA GLU A 98 1.71 -20.09 21.10
C GLU A 98 1.55 -18.58 21.26
N LEU A 99 0.74 -17.97 20.36
CA LEU A 99 0.34 -16.57 20.44
C LEU A 99 -0.36 -16.29 21.77
N ASN A 100 0.01 -15.18 22.42
CA ASN A 100 -0.61 -14.71 23.65
C ASN A 100 -0.62 -13.18 23.74
N SER A 101 -1.36 -12.65 24.69
CA SER A 101 -1.58 -11.21 24.89
C SER A 101 -0.29 -10.44 25.20
N GLU A 102 0.67 -11.04 25.89
CA GLU A 102 1.95 -10.40 26.20
C GLU A 102 2.80 -10.20 24.94
N ILE A 103 2.82 -11.19 24.03
CA ILE A 103 3.52 -11.07 22.75
C ILE A 103 2.87 -9.97 21.89
N VAL A 104 1.53 -9.94 21.82
CA VAL A 104 0.79 -8.91 21.09
C VAL A 104 1.14 -7.51 21.63
N LYS A 105 1.08 -7.33 22.96
CA LYS A 105 1.45 -6.06 23.62
C LYS A 105 2.87 -5.63 23.24
N LYS A 106 3.86 -6.51 23.37
CA LYS A 106 5.26 -6.22 23.02
C LYS A 106 5.42 -5.83 21.55
N SER A 107 4.72 -6.52 20.64
CA SER A 107 4.75 -6.23 19.21
C SER A 107 4.17 -4.84 18.90
N LEU A 108 3.04 -4.47 19.49
CA LEU A 108 2.44 -3.15 19.32
C LEU A 108 3.28 -2.03 19.96
N GLU A 109 3.84 -2.27 21.15
CA GLU A 109 4.75 -1.30 21.81
C GLU A 109 6.02 -1.08 21.01
N ARG A 110 6.54 -2.11 20.33
CA ARG A 110 7.67 -1.99 19.41
C ARG A 110 7.37 -1.00 18.28
N ASN A 111 6.17 -0.99 17.72
CA ASN A 111 5.75 -0.05 16.67
C ASN A 111 5.82 1.42 17.13
N LYS A 112 5.57 1.72 18.41
CA LYS A 112 5.67 3.09 18.95
C LYS A 112 7.07 3.69 18.83
N SER A 113 8.11 2.86 18.83
CA SER A 113 9.51 3.28 18.70
C SER A 113 10.01 3.43 17.26
N ILE A 114 9.21 3.02 16.27
CA ILE A 114 9.60 3.00 14.86
C ILE A 114 8.92 4.15 14.11
N PRO A 115 9.67 5.14 13.59
CA PRO A 115 9.09 6.36 13.01
C PRO A 115 8.07 6.10 11.90
N VAL A 116 8.32 5.10 11.03
CA VAL A 116 7.48 4.77 9.87
C VAL A 116 6.09 4.28 10.28
N THR A 117 5.97 3.54 11.38
CA THR A 117 4.70 2.95 11.85
C THR A 117 4.08 3.70 13.02
N LYS A 118 4.80 4.69 13.58
CA LYS A 118 4.34 5.44 14.74
C LYS A 118 2.94 6.04 14.54
N VAL A 119 2.67 6.63 13.38
CA VAL A 119 1.36 7.24 13.06
C VAL A 119 0.19 6.26 13.18
N LEU A 120 0.43 4.96 12.94
CA LEU A 120 -0.60 3.92 13.01
C LEU A 120 -0.92 3.53 14.47
N VAL A 121 0.02 3.69 15.39
CA VAL A 121 -0.13 3.36 16.81
C VAL A 121 -0.32 4.58 17.70
N ASP A 122 -0.18 5.81 17.17
CA ASP A 122 -0.44 7.05 17.93
C ASP A 122 -1.84 7.08 18.59
N PRO A 123 -2.89 6.46 18.03
CA PRO A 123 -4.17 6.31 18.73
C PRO A 123 -4.12 5.50 20.04
N ILE A 124 -3.08 4.69 20.26
CA ILE A 124 -2.97 3.83 21.43
C ILE A 124 -2.44 4.63 22.63
N GLU A 125 -3.27 4.88 23.64
CA GLU A 125 -2.88 5.44 24.92
C GLU A 125 -2.22 4.36 25.81
N LYS A 126 -2.93 3.24 26.03
CA LYS A 126 -2.50 2.17 26.94
C LYS A 126 -2.90 0.79 26.42
N ILE A 127 -2.04 -0.22 26.64
CA ILE A 127 -2.32 -1.63 26.37
C ILE A 127 -2.27 -2.38 27.70
N GLU A 128 -3.38 -3.03 28.06
CA GLU A 128 -3.52 -3.83 29.28
C GLU A 128 -3.69 -5.32 28.91
N VAL A 129 -2.86 -6.17 29.45
CA VAL A 129 -3.03 -7.63 29.39
C VAL A 129 -3.97 -8.03 30.51
N ILE A 130 -5.12 -8.61 30.17
CA ILE A 130 -6.13 -9.08 31.11
C ILE A 130 -5.84 -10.53 31.52
N ASP A 131 -5.61 -11.38 30.49
CA ASP A 131 -5.16 -12.76 30.67
C ASP A 131 -4.36 -13.24 29.44
N LYS A 132 -4.02 -14.54 29.38
CA LYS A 132 -3.22 -15.12 28.30
C LYS A 132 -3.77 -14.83 26.90
N TYR A 133 -5.09 -14.75 26.72
CA TYR A 133 -5.76 -14.58 25.43
C TYR A 133 -6.63 -13.34 25.35
N LYS A 134 -6.58 -12.47 26.37
CA LYS A 134 -7.41 -11.28 26.41
C LYS A 134 -6.59 -10.04 26.69
N LEU A 135 -6.77 -9.02 25.86
CA LEU A 135 -6.14 -7.71 26.02
C LEU A 135 -7.15 -6.59 25.83
N ARG A 136 -6.82 -5.44 26.42
CA ARG A 136 -7.59 -4.22 26.31
C ARG A 136 -6.68 -3.11 25.81
N ILE A 137 -7.18 -2.30 24.85
CA ILE A 137 -6.50 -1.09 24.39
C ILE A 137 -7.40 0.11 24.67
N ILE A 138 -6.84 1.12 25.34
CA ILE A 138 -7.44 2.42 25.55
C ILE A 138 -6.90 3.36 24.48
N CYS A 139 -7.79 4.09 23.79
CA CYS A 139 -7.46 4.96 22.68
C CYS A 139 -7.60 6.44 23.03
N THR A 140 -6.75 7.26 22.43
CA THR A 140 -6.86 8.74 22.46
C THR A 140 -7.84 9.26 21.41
N THR A 141 -8.22 8.42 20.44
CA THR A 141 -9.12 8.72 19.33
C THR A 141 -10.28 7.74 19.28
N ASN A 142 -11.16 7.88 18.29
CA ASN A 142 -12.16 6.86 17.99
C ASN A 142 -11.48 5.51 17.70
N VAL A 143 -12.03 4.44 18.28
CA VAL A 143 -11.53 3.06 18.16
C VAL A 143 -11.56 2.58 16.70
N ASP A 144 -12.52 3.00 15.88
CA ASP A 144 -12.59 2.61 14.45
C ASP A 144 -11.32 2.97 13.69
N ILE A 145 -10.68 4.11 14.02
CA ILE A 145 -9.40 4.51 13.41
C ILE A 145 -8.31 3.51 13.77
N LEU A 146 -8.22 3.12 15.04
CA LEU A 146 -7.25 2.11 15.47
C LEU A 146 -7.50 0.76 14.80
N LEU A 147 -8.77 0.33 14.72
CA LEU A 147 -9.12 -0.93 14.04
C LEU A 147 -8.63 -0.94 12.60
N HIS A 148 -8.89 0.13 11.86
CA HIS A 148 -8.39 0.29 10.49
C HIS A 148 -6.86 0.32 10.44
N ASN A 149 -6.20 1.04 11.34
CA ASN A 149 -4.73 1.07 11.41
C ASN A 149 -4.13 -0.33 11.67
N LEU A 150 -4.76 -1.14 12.53
CA LEU A 150 -4.31 -2.49 12.85
C LEU A 150 -4.45 -3.48 11.67
N THR A 151 -5.16 -3.10 10.59
CA THR A 151 -5.20 -3.89 9.35
C THR A 151 -3.99 -3.65 8.44
N HIS A 152 -3.25 -2.57 8.65
CA HIS A 152 -2.07 -2.24 7.85
C HIS A 152 -0.98 -3.28 8.05
N SER A 153 -0.37 -3.80 6.97
CA SER A 153 0.58 -4.92 7.07
C SER A 153 1.82 -4.63 7.91
N SER A 154 2.22 -3.35 8.04
CA SER A 154 3.27 -2.97 9.00
C SER A 154 2.84 -3.10 10.46
N MET A 155 1.58 -3.40 10.75
CA MET A 155 1.08 -3.66 12.10
C MET A 155 0.99 -5.16 12.41
N ALA A 156 1.66 -5.98 11.61
CA ALA A 156 1.74 -7.41 11.81
C ALA A 156 2.32 -7.76 13.19
N ILE A 157 1.83 -8.85 13.77
CA ILE A 157 2.32 -9.32 15.07
C ILE A 157 3.61 -10.11 14.87
N VAL A 158 4.67 -9.65 15.51
CA VAL A 158 6.01 -10.23 15.43
C VAL A 158 6.53 -10.59 16.82
N LYS A 159 7.41 -11.58 16.86
CA LYS A 159 8.27 -11.85 18.01
C LYS A 159 9.68 -12.22 17.54
N GLU A 160 10.65 -12.15 18.43
CA GLU A 160 11.98 -12.67 18.18
C GLU A 160 12.06 -14.17 18.59
N ASP A 161 12.68 -14.98 17.73
CA ASP A 161 13.06 -16.34 18.07
C ASP A 161 14.34 -16.37 18.95
N LYS A 162 14.79 -17.56 19.31
CA LYS A 162 16.02 -17.78 20.12
C LYS A 162 17.30 -17.18 19.49
N ASN A 163 17.29 -16.94 18.17
CA ASN A 163 18.41 -16.35 17.42
C ASN A 163 18.22 -14.85 17.19
N LYS A 164 17.24 -14.20 17.83
CA LYS A 164 16.84 -12.80 17.65
C LYS A 164 16.33 -12.47 16.23
N LYS A 165 15.92 -13.48 15.46
CA LYS A 165 15.27 -13.32 14.17
C LYS A 165 13.78 -13.07 14.40
N LEU A 166 13.20 -12.10 13.66
CA LEU A 166 11.77 -11.87 13.70
C LEU A 166 11.03 -12.98 12.97
N ILE A 167 10.03 -13.54 13.63
CA ILE A 167 9.15 -14.57 13.12
C ILE A 167 7.68 -14.19 13.34
N GLY A 168 6.79 -14.77 12.54
CA GLY A 168 5.36 -14.55 12.57
C GLY A 168 4.55 -15.82 12.74
N THR A 169 3.26 -15.69 12.50
CA THR A 169 2.26 -16.76 12.52
C THR A 169 1.77 -17.12 11.10
N GLY A 170 2.37 -16.53 10.05
CA GLY A 170 1.89 -16.59 8.67
C GLY A 170 1.95 -17.97 8.02
N ALA A 171 1.32 -18.04 6.84
CA ALA A 171 1.20 -19.26 6.04
C ALA A 171 2.55 -19.78 5.52
N PHE A 172 3.53 -18.90 5.40
CA PHE A 172 4.88 -19.25 4.94
C PHE A 172 5.95 -18.76 5.93
N LYS A 173 7.09 -19.44 5.93
CA LYS A 173 8.29 -19.13 6.72
C LYS A 173 9.38 -18.61 5.82
N LEU A 174 10.16 -17.67 6.32
CA LEU A 174 11.31 -17.15 5.61
C LEU A 174 12.42 -18.20 5.54
N LEU A 175 12.75 -18.66 4.33
CA LEU A 175 13.88 -19.55 4.06
C LEU A 175 15.12 -18.74 3.67
N GLU A 176 14.98 -17.82 2.70
CA GLU A 176 16.08 -16.98 2.22
C GLU A 176 15.58 -15.56 1.95
N TRP A 177 16.35 -14.55 2.36
CA TRP A 177 16.16 -13.16 1.98
C TRP A 177 17.41 -12.66 1.27
N GLY A 178 17.43 -12.83 -0.05
CA GLY A 178 18.52 -12.33 -0.91
C GLY A 178 18.36 -10.83 -1.17
N THR A 179 19.45 -10.09 -0.99
CA THR A 179 19.43 -8.65 -1.28
C THR A 179 19.41 -8.40 -2.79
N GLY A 180 18.30 -7.85 -3.28
CA GLY A 180 18.17 -7.34 -4.65
C GLY A 180 17.70 -8.35 -5.70
N GLU A 181 17.76 -9.66 -5.47
CA GLU A 181 17.46 -10.66 -6.49
C GLU A 181 16.17 -11.45 -6.19
N LYS A 182 16.15 -12.17 -5.09
CA LYS A 182 15.01 -13.04 -4.74
C LYS A 182 14.80 -13.18 -3.25
N VAL A 183 13.56 -13.52 -2.89
CA VAL A 183 13.17 -13.98 -1.54
C VAL A 183 12.47 -15.32 -1.68
N ILE A 184 12.85 -16.29 -0.85
CA ILE A 184 12.29 -17.64 -0.84
C ILE A 184 11.59 -17.88 0.48
N LEU A 185 10.34 -18.30 0.38
CA LEU A 185 9.50 -18.67 1.51
C LEU A 185 9.12 -20.15 1.36
N GLU A 186 9.14 -20.91 2.48
CA GLU A 186 8.63 -22.28 2.55
C GLU A 186 7.29 -22.31 3.29
N LYS A 187 6.44 -23.28 3.00
CA LYS A 187 5.14 -23.44 3.66
C LYS A 187 5.29 -23.66 5.17
N ASN A 188 4.33 -23.15 5.90
CA ASN A 188 4.15 -23.43 7.33
C ASN A 188 3.07 -24.50 7.52
N ASP A 189 3.46 -25.74 7.70
CA ASP A 189 2.51 -26.87 7.86
C ASP A 189 1.61 -26.72 9.10
N ASN A 190 2.03 -25.91 10.08
CA ASN A 190 1.25 -25.64 11.31
C ASN A 190 0.45 -24.33 11.20
N TYR A 191 0.19 -23.83 9.98
CA TYR A 191 -0.59 -22.61 9.82
C TYR A 191 -2.03 -22.80 10.31
N PHE A 192 -2.52 -21.87 11.12
CA PHE A 192 -3.80 -22.02 11.82
C PHE A 192 -5.05 -22.03 10.92
N LYS A 193 -4.92 -21.59 9.65
CA LYS A 193 -5.99 -21.69 8.64
C LYS A 193 -5.83 -22.93 7.73
N GLY A 194 -4.89 -23.81 8.03
CA GLY A 194 -4.54 -25.00 7.24
C GLY A 194 -3.22 -24.85 6.49
N SER A 195 -2.51 -25.97 6.26
CA SER A 195 -1.24 -25.97 5.53
C SER A 195 -1.43 -25.50 4.09
N PRO A 196 -0.58 -24.57 3.59
CA PRO A 196 -0.60 -24.16 2.18
C PRO A 196 -0.39 -25.34 1.22
N LYS A 197 -1.02 -25.27 0.03
CA LYS A 197 -0.88 -26.30 -1.01
C LYS A 197 0.39 -26.14 -1.85
N ILE A 198 1.01 -24.97 -1.81
CA ILE A 198 2.30 -24.67 -2.42
C ILE A 198 3.40 -24.82 -1.39
N ASP A 199 4.48 -25.54 -1.76
CA ASP A 199 5.59 -25.79 -0.85
C ASP A 199 6.54 -24.60 -0.74
N ILE A 200 6.76 -23.88 -1.88
CA ILE A 200 7.71 -22.77 -1.98
C ILE A 200 7.08 -21.59 -2.73
N LEU A 201 7.22 -20.40 -2.19
CA LEU A 201 7.03 -19.14 -2.91
C LEU A 201 8.40 -18.51 -3.18
N GLU A 202 8.67 -18.20 -4.45
CA GLU A 202 9.85 -17.45 -4.86
C GLU A 202 9.43 -16.08 -5.37
N PHE A 203 9.82 -15.01 -4.68
CA PHE A 203 9.64 -13.64 -5.15
C PHE A 203 10.90 -13.20 -5.89
N LEU A 204 10.77 -12.94 -7.17
CA LEU A 204 11.87 -12.53 -8.05
C LEU A 204 11.77 -11.04 -8.34
N THR A 205 12.90 -10.34 -8.25
CA THR A 205 12.96 -8.92 -8.64
C THR A 205 13.23 -8.83 -10.14
N ILE A 206 12.26 -8.34 -10.87
CA ILE A 206 12.32 -8.08 -12.32
C ILE A 206 11.91 -6.62 -12.52
N PRO A 207 12.85 -5.65 -12.52
CA PRO A 207 12.53 -4.21 -12.48
C PRO A 207 11.70 -3.73 -13.67
N GLU A 208 12.02 -4.23 -14.87
CA GLU A 208 11.39 -3.77 -16.11
C GLU A 208 10.05 -4.48 -16.32
N ALA A 209 8.94 -3.72 -16.42
CA ALA A 209 7.60 -4.28 -16.59
C ALA A 209 7.45 -5.17 -17.85
N PRO A 210 8.02 -4.83 -19.03
CA PRO A 210 7.99 -5.72 -20.20
C PRO A 210 8.66 -7.08 -19.93
N ASN A 211 9.76 -7.10 -19.17
CA ASN A 211 10.45 -8.34 -18.83
C ASN A 211 9.59 -9.20 -17.88
N ARG A 212 8.83 -8.59 -16.96
CA ARG A 212 7.86 -9.32 -16.11
C ARG A 212 6.75 -9.95 -16.97
N TYR A 213 6.24 -9.22 -17.96
CA TYR A 213 5.26 -9.77 -18.90
C TYR A 213 5.82 -10.98 -19.67
N ILE A 214 7.04 -10.86 -20.24
CA ILE A 214 7.71 -11.95 -20.97
C ILE A 214 7.94 -13.16 -20.04
N ALA A 215 8.43 -12.95 -18.82
CA ALA A 215 8.66 -14.03 -17.86
C ALA A 215 7.34 -14.77 -17.49
N LEU A 216 6.22 -14.05 -17.44
CA LEU A 216 4.91 -14.64 -17.23
C LEU A 216 4.44 -15.42 -18.47
N GLU A 217 4.62 -14.88 -19.67
CA GLU A 217 4.24 -15.50 -20.95
C GLU A 217 5.02 -16.80 -21.22
N THR A 218 6.30 -16.82 -20.86
CA THR A 218 7.16 -18.00 -20.96
C THR A 218 7.01 -18.98 -19.80
N ASN A 219 6.12 -18.69 -18.85
CA ASN A 219 5.90 -19.46 -17.63
C ASN A 219 7.15 -19.57 -16.71
N GLU A 220 8.11 -18.67 -16.85
CA GLU A 220 9.24 -18.53 -15.91
C GLU A 220 8.74 -18.09 -14.52
N ILE A 221 7.70 -17.23 -14.49
CA ILE A 221 6.93 -16.87 -13.30
C ILE A 221 5.45 -17.19 -13.52
N GLN A 222 4.66 -17.37 -12.46
CA GLN A 222 3.25 -17.68 -12.54
C GLN A 222 2.35 -16.50 -12.14
N ILE A 223 2.91 -15.52 -11.43
CA ILE A 223 2.22 -14.28 -11.03
C ILE A 223 3.18 -13.12 -11.29
N ALA A 224 2.71 -12.06 -11.93
CA ALA A 224 3.49 -10.84 -12.17
C ALA A 224 2.75 -9.62 -11.60
N TYR A 225 3.36 -8.92 -10.67
CA TYR A 225 2.83 -7.65 -10.16
C TYR A 225 3.27 -6.50 -11.06
N ASP A 226 2.49 -5.43 -11.06
CA ASP A 226 2.79 -4.17 -11.79
C ASP A 226 3.08 -4.39 -13.29
N ILE A 227 2.21 -5.14 -13.97
CA ILE A 227 2.20 -5.21 -15.43
C ILE A 227 1.93 -3.82 -15.99
N SER A 228 2.65 -3.43 -17.03
CA SER A 228 2.49 -2.12 -17.65
C SER A 228 1.10 -1.95 -18.25
N SER A 229 0.57 -0.73 -18.26
CA SER A 229 -0.74 -0.43 -18.85
C SER A 229 -0.81 -0.78 -20.34
N ILE A 230 0.31 -0.66 -21.06
CA ILE A 230 0.43 -1.02 -22.48
C ILE A 230 0.25 -2.53 -22.65
N ASP A 231 0.86 -3.34 -21.77
CA ASP A 231 0.83 -4.80 -21.88
C ASP A 231 -0.53 -5.40 -21.45
N VAL A 232 -1.37 -4.66 -20.71
CA VAL A 232 -2.71 -5.14 -20.31
C VAL A 232 -3.55 -5.60 -21.47
N LYS A 233 -3.42 -4.94 -22.63
CA LYS A 233 -4.18 -5.31 -23.85
C LYS A 233 -3.79 -6.70 -24.41
N ALA A 234 -2.55 -7.14 -24.21
CA ALA A 234 -2.05 -8.43 -24.69
C ALA A 234 -2.76 -9.61 -24.01
N PHE A 235 -3.20 -9.44 -22.77
CA PHE A 235 -3.92 -10.49 -22.02
C PHE A 235 -5.29 -10.84 -22.59
N LYS A 236 -5.94 -9.93 -23.34
CA LYS A 236 -7.30 -10.16 -23.89
C LYS A 236 -7.40 -11.40 -24.77
N ASN A 237 -6.33 -11.74 -25.48
CA ASN A 237 -6.27 -12.86 -26.42
C ASN A 237 -5.49 -14.06 -25.88
N SER A 238 -4.95 -13.98 -24.67
CA SER A 238 -4.19 -15.08 -24.08
C SER A 238 -5.10 -16.22 -23.65
N LYS A 239 -4.74 -17.45 -24.01
CA LYS A 239 -5.43 -18.67 -23.56
C LYS A 239 -5.01 -19.03 -22.12
N ASP A 240 -3.76 -18.76 -21.76
CA ASP A 240 -3.10 -19.27 -20.56
C ASP A 240 -2.94 -18.21 -19.47
N LEU A 241 -3.10 -16.92 -19.81
CA LEU A 241 -2.91 -15.81 -18.88
C LEU A 241 -4.21 -15.03 -18.69
N GLU A 242 -4.36 -14.48 -17.49
CA GLU A 242 -5.39 -13.49 -17.17
C GLU A 242 -4.77 -12.25 -16.51
N ILE A 243 -5.46 -11.12 -16.61
CA ILE A 243 -5.09 -9.86 -15.97
C ILE A 243 -6.14 -9.42 -14.98
N LEU A 244 -5.73 -9.18 -13.76
CA LEU A 244 -6.56 -8.47 -12.77
C LEU A 244 -6.21 -6.98 -12.82
N ASN A 245 -7.11 -6.18 -13.39
CA ASN A 245 -7.05 -4.73 -13.30
C ASN A 245 -8.06 -4.29 -12.25
N LYS A 246 -7.59 -3.89 -11.08
CA LYS A 246 -8.42 -3.56 -9.91
C LYS A 246 -7.97 -2.27 -9.25
N LEU A 247 -8.93 -1.48 -8.79
CA LEU A 247 -8.67 -0.25 -8.05
C LEU A 247 -7.91 -0.54 -6.75
N SER A 248 -6.82 0.20 -6.54
CA SER A 248 -6.06 0.21 -5.28
C SER A 248 -6.58 1.29 -4.33
N TYR A 249 -5.90 1.50 -3.20
CA TYR A 249 -6.09 2.67 -2.33
C TYR A 249 -5.15 3.84 -2.69
N GLY A 250 -4.45 3.79 -3.82
CA GLY A 250 -3.46 4.77 -4.24
C GLY A 250 -4.05 5.89 -5.09
N THR A 251 -3.59 7.11 -4.85
CA THR A 251 -3.90 8.28 -5.68
C THR A 251 -2.62 9.01 -6.03
N ASP A 252 -2.40 9.22 -7.33
CA ASP A 252 -1.40 10.14 -7.84
C ASP A 252 -1.95 11.57 -7.82
N PHE A 253 -1.15 12.52 -7.38
CA PHE A 253 -1.58 13.91 -7.25
C PHE A 253 -0.44 14.90 -7.49
N LEU A 254 -0.80 16.11 -7.86
CA LEU A 254 0.07 17.27 -7.81
C LEU A 254 -0.10 17.94 -6.43
N SER A 255 0.97 18.01 -5.64
CA SER A 255 1.00 18.77 -4.38
C SER A 255 1.72 20.08 -4.59
N ILE A 256 1.09 21.19 -4.19
CA ILE A 256 1.58 22.55 -4.36
C ILE A 256 1.99 23.10 -2.99
N ASN A 257 3.22 23.60 -2.89
CA ASN A 257 3.70 24.23 -1.67
C ASN A 257 3.02 25.60 -1.48
N THR A 258 2.03 25.65 -0.60
CA THR A 258 1.19 26.84 -0.39
C THR A 258 1.89 27.97 0.36
N GLU A 259 3.13 27.79 0.81
CA GLU A 259 3.95 28.85 1.41
C GLU A 259 4.89 29.51 0.39
N LYS A 260 5.04 28.97 -0.81
CA LYS A 260 5.92 29.50 -1.85
C LYS A 260 5.17 30.48 -2.76
N ALA A 261 5.65 31.74 -2.80
CA ALA A 261 5.15 32.67 -3.81
C ALA A 261 5.61 32.22 -5.21
N PRO A 262 4.77 32.37 -6.25
CA PRO A 262 3.41 32.93 -6.20
C PRO A 262 2.32 31.88 -5.90
N LEU A 263 2.70 30.61 -5.62
CA LEU A 263 1.78 29.47 -5.41
C LEU A 263 0.99 29.57 -4.09
N ASN A 264 1.34 30.51 -3.22
CA ASN A 264 0.53 30.88 -2.05
C ASN A 264 -0.80 31.55 -2.41
N ASP A 265 -0.95 32.04 -3.64
CA ASP A 265 -2.21 32.59 -4.15
C ASP A 265 -3.18 31.46 -4.54
N LYS A 266 -4.34 31.40 -3.89
CA LYS A 266 -5.41 30.42 -4.16
C LYS A 266 -5.91 30.49 -5.61
N ARG A 267 -6.02 31.70 -6.20
CA ARG A 267 -6.50 31.88 -7.57
C ARG A 267 -5.53 31.30 -8.59
N LEU A 268 -4.22 31.42 -8.34
CA LEU A 268 -3.21 30.79 -9.19
C LEU A 268 -3.31 29.26 -9.12
N ARG A 269 -3.50 28.68 -7.93
CA ARG A 269 -3.72 27.23 -7.79
C ARG A 269 -5.01 26.77 -8.46
N GLU A 270 -6.05 27.60 -8.44
CA GLU A 270 -7.29 27.36 -9.19
C GLU A 270 -7.04 27.34 -10.71
N ALA A 271 -6.27 28.29 -11.26
CA ALA A 271 -5.88 28.28 -12.66
C ALA A 271 -5.11 27.02 -13.04
N ILE A 272 -4.15 26.60 -12.21
CA ILE A 272 -3.38 25.36 -12.38
C ILE A 272 -4.34 24.15 -12.41
N SER A 273 -5.30 24.09 -11.49
CA SER A 273 -6.26 22.97 -11.44
C SER A 273 -7.12 22.86 -12.71
N TYR A 274 -7.57 23.99 -13.27
CA TYR A 274 -8.32 23.99 -14.53
C TYR A 274 -7.46 23.68 -15.77
N ALA A 275 -6.16 23.96 -15.72
CA ALA A 275 -5.26 23.75 -16.85
C ALA A 275 -4.80 22.30 -17.02
N ILE A 276 -4.87 21.47 -15.98
CA ILE A 276 -4.40 20.08 -16.04
C ILE A 276 -5.45 19.18 -16.68
N ASP A 277 -5.13 18.62 -17.85
CA ASP A 277 -5.93 17.61 -18.55
C ASP A 277 -5.66 16.20 -18.01
N LYS A 278 -6.44 15.81 -17.01
CA LYS A 278 -6.29 14.51 -16.34
C LYS A 278 -6.75 13.35 -17.22
N ASP A 279 -7.72 13.57 -18.11
CA ASP A 279 -8.20 12.56 -19.05
C ASP A 279 -7.07 12.20 -20.03
N SER A 280 -6.38 13.19 -20.57
CA SER A 280 -5.21 12.99 -21.43
C SER A 280 -4.07 12.25 -20.68
N ILE A 281 -3.81 12.60 -19.41
CA ILE A 281 -2.83 11.88 -18.58
C ILE A 281 -3.23 10.40 -18.43
N ASN A 282 -4.50 10.12 -18.15
CA ASN A 282 -4.99 8.75 -18.00
C ASN A 282 -4.92 7.96 -19.31
N GLU A 283 -5.26 8.59 -20.42
CA GLU A 283 -5.19 7.98 -21.74
C GLU A 283 -3.75 7.67 -22.17
N VAL A 284 -2.87 8.67 -22.11
CA VAL A 284 -1.51 8.55 -22.68
C VAL A 284 -0.59 7.69 -21.82
N ILE A 285 -0.69 7.78 -20.49
CA ILE A 285 0.23 7.05 -19.58
C ILE A 285 -0.34 5.71 -19.14
N PHE A 286 -1.65 5.67 -18.88
CA PHE A 286 -2.29 4.51 -18.28
C PHE A 286 -3.20 3.75 -19.25
N GLU A 287 -3.26 4.13 -20.53
CA GLU A 287 -4.09 3.45 -21.55
C GLU A 287 -5.56 3.26 -21.07
N ASN A 288 -6.07 4.19 -20.25
CA ASN A 288 -7.36 4.11 -19.58
C ASN A 288 -7.52 2.88 -18.64
N THR A 289 -6.42 2.26 -18.19
CA THR A 289 -6.47 1.20 -17.18
C THR A 289 -6.59 1.75 -15.75
N SER A 290 -6.32 3.04 -15.55
CA SER A 290 -6.56 3.78 -14.32
C SER A 290 -7.88 4.56 -14.40
N LYS A 291 -8.20 5.35 -13.36
CA LYS A 291 -9.38 6.23 -13.34
C LYS A 291 -8.97 7.64 -12.94
N VAL A 292 -9.54 8.64 -13.61
CA VAL A 292 -9.35 10.05 -13.21
C VAL A 292 -9.85 10.24 -11.77
N ALA A 293 -9.03 10.94 -10.98
CA ALA A 293 -9.30 11.12 -9.56
C ALA A 293 -9.99 12.46 -9.28
N ASN A 294 -11.06 12.40 -8.49
CA ASN A 294 -11.80 13.56 -7.96
C ASN A 294 -11.57 13.77 -6.45
N SER A 295 -10.73 12.97 -5.82
CA SER A 295 -10.38 13.06 -4.40
C SER A 295 -8.96 12.54 -4.16
N ILE A 296 -8.36 12.93 -3.03
CA ILE A 296 -7.08 12.39 -2.58
C ILE A 296 -7.21 10.92 -2.15
N ILE A 297 -8.40 10.52 -1.67
CA ILE A 297 -8.73 9.14 -1.29
C ILE A 297 -9.59 8.48 -2.37
N THR A 298 -9.43 7.17 -2.52
CA THR A 298 -10.10 6.39 -3.57
C THR A 298 -11.54 6.04 -3.22
N PRO A 299 -12.41 5.74 -4.21
CA PRO A 299 -13.84 5.43 -3.99
C PRO A 299 -14.14 4.26 -3.05
N ASN A 300 -13.21 3.33 -2.90
CA ASN A 300 -13.31 2.19 -1.98
C ASN A 300 -12.79 2.49 -0.56
N THR A 301 -12.48 3.75 -0.24
CA THR A 301 -12.06 4.19 1.10
C THR A 301 -13.24 4.69 1.91
N PHE A 302 -13.33 4.31 3.19
CA PHE A 302 -14.30 4.91 4.10
C PHE A 302 -14.11 6.43 4.19
N GLY A 303 -15.20 7.19 4.09
CA GLY A 303 -15.17 8.66 4.10
C GLY A 303 -14.99 9.31 2.73
N TYR A 304 -14.87 8.52 1.66
CA TYR A 304 -14.91 9.05 0.30
C TYR A 304 -16.26 9.69 -0.02
N SER A 305 -16.23 10.81 -0.72
CA SER A 305 -17.40 11.49 -1.25
C SER A 305 -17.27 11.64 -2.77
N ASN A 306 -18.28 11.17 -3.50
CA ASN A 306 -18.34 11.34 -4.95
C ASN A 306 -18.78 12.76 -5.31
N LYS A 307 -17.92 13.74 -5.04
CA LYS A 307 -18.14 15.14 -5.43
C LYS A 307 -17.57 15.38 -6.81
N GLU A 308 -18.31 16.08 -7.66
CA GLU A 308 -17.76 16.56 -8.93
C GLU A 308 -16.59 17.50 -8.66
N GLU A 309 -15.46 17.21 -9.31
CA GLU A 309 -14.31 18.11 -9.32
C GLU A 309 -14.39 19.14 -10.43
N LYS A 310 -13.49 20.11 -10.37
CA LYS A 310 -13.28 21.06 -11.45
C LYS A 310 -12.70 20.31 -12.67
N LYS A 311 -13.48 20.18 -13.73
CA LYS A 311 -13.03 19.57 -14.99
C LYS A 311 -12.03 20.47 -15.69
N TYR A 312 -11.16 19.87 -16.49
CA TYR A 312 -10.26 20.60 -17.40
C TYR A 312 -11.01 21.70 -18.17
N ASN A 313 -10.51 22.92 -18.08
CA ASN A 313 -11.07 24.08 -18.76
C ASN A 313 -9.99 25.14 -19.00
N LEU A 314 -9.30 25.00 -20.14
CA LEU A 314 -8.19 25.87 -20.51
C LEU A 314 -8.59 27.35 -20.61
N GLU A 315 -9.78 27.65 -21.15
CA GLU A 315 -10.27 29.03 -21.31
C GLU A 315 -10.48 29.70 -19.94
N LYS A 316 -11.04 28.97 -18.98
CA LYS A 316 -11.19 29.46 -17.61
C LYS A 316 -9.85 29.69 -16.94
N ALA A 317 -8.90 28.77 -17.13
CA ALA A 317 -7.53 28.95 -16.64
C ALA A 317 -6.87 30.19 -17.22
N LYS A 318 -6.94 30.39 -18.56
CA LYS A 318 -6.45 31.60 -19.24
C LYS A 318 -7.13 32.88 -18.75
N GLN A 319 -8.44 32.83 -18.46
CA GLN A 319 -9.16 33.99 -17.92
C GLN A 319 -8.63 34.40 -16.55
N ILE A 320 -8.37 33.43 -15.65
CA ILE A 320 -7.77 33.73 -14.34
C ILE A 320 -6.36 34.31 -14.50
N MET A 321 -5.59 33.76 -15.42
CA MET A 321 -4.19 34.20 -15.65
C MET A 321 -4.03 35.59 -16.21
N LYS A 322 -5.11 36.24 -16.73
CA LYS A 322 -5.04 37.65 -17.19
C LYS A 322 -4.61 38.63 -16.10
N ASP A 323 -4.84 38.27 -14.82
CA ASP A 323 -4.47 39.12 -13.69
C ASP A 323 -3.00 38.94 -13.26
N TYR A 324 -2.25 38.07 -13.92
CA TYR A 324 -0.87 37.76 -13.57
C TYR A 324 0.14 38.20 -14.63
N LYS A 325 1.33 38.59 -14.17
CA LYS A 325 2.47 38.80 -15.09
C LYS A 325 3.06 37.43 -15.45
N THR A 326 3.10 37.11 -16.72
CA THR A 326 3.67 35.90 -17.27
C THR A 326 4.99 36.17 -18.00
N PRO A 327 5.90 35.20 -18.12
CA PRO A 327 5.79 33.85 -17.55
C PRO A 327 6.00 33.80 -16.02
N ILE A 328 5.30 32.86 -15.39
CA ILE A 328 5.56 32.46 -13.99
C ILE A 328 6.45 31.21 -14.03
N GLU A 329 7.60 31.26 -13.37
CA GLU A 329 8.50 30.09 -13.29
C GLU A 329 8.26 29.32 -12.01
N ILE A 330 8.11 27.98 -12.13
CA ILE A 330 8.01 27.05 -11.00
C ILE A 330 8.85 25.79 -11.24
N GLU A 331 9.30 25.16 -10.16
CA GLU A 331 9.93 23.84 -10.19
C GLU A 331 8.90 22.76 -9.83
N LEU A 332 8.81 21.74 -10.69
CA LEU A 332 8.03 20.53 -10.45
C LEU A 332 8.97 19.37 -10.16
N TRP A 333 8.94 18.89 -8.92
CA TRP A 333 9.82 17.84 -8.45
C TRP A 333 9.16 16.48 -8.54
N ILE A 334 9.92 15.50 -9.02
CA ILE A 334 9.53 14.09 -9.10
C ILE A 334 10.68 13.23 -8.58
N TYR A 335 10.38 12.02 -8.14
CA TYR A 335 11.40 10.99 -7.96
C TYR A 335 11.57 10.15 -9.24
N GLU A 336 12.64 9.37 -9.33
CA GLU A 336 12.95 8.50 -10.48
C GLU A 336 11.84 7.45 -10.70
N ASP A 337 10.93 7.75 -11.63
CA ASP A 337 9.81 6.91 -12.04
C ASP A 337 9.34 7.37 -13.43
N THR A 338 9.27 6.45 -14.39
CA THR A 338 8.94 6.77 -15.80
C THR A 338 7.56 7.38 -15.93
N SER A 339 6.55 6.86 -15.21
CA SER A 339 5.18 7.39 -15.28
C SER A 339 5.08 8.80 -14.66
N LYS A 340 5.84 9.08 -13.60
CA LYS A 340 5.92 10.41 -12.99
C LYS A 340 6.58 11.42 -13.94
N TYR A 341 7.62 10.99 -14.63
CA TYR A 341 8.30 11.85 -15.61
C TYR A 341 7.37 12.20 -16.79
N GLN A 342 6.68 11.22 -17.36
CA GLN A 342 5.69 11.43 -18.41
C GLN A 342 4.55 12.35 -17.95
N MET A 343 4.04 12.11 -16.73
CA MET A 343 3.01 12.97 -16.12
C MET A 343 3.49 14.41 -15.95
N ALA A 344 4.72 14.60 -15.48
CA ALA A 344 5.32 15.91 -15.33
C ALA A 344 5.46 16.64 -16.67
N GLN A 345 5.81 15.94 -17.77
CA GLN A 345 5.88 16.51 -19.11
C GLN A 345 4.51 16.97 -19.64
N ILE A 346 3.45 16.19 -19.42
CA ILE A 346 2.09 16.59 -19.81
C ILE A 346 1.65 17.81 -18.99
N ILE A 347 1.88 17.80 -17.68
CA ILE A 347 1.56 18.96 -16.81
C ILE A 347 2.37 20.19 -17.22
N GLN A 348 3.65 20.04 -17.55
CA GLN A 348 4.50 21.13 -18.06
C GLN A 348 3.91 21.75 -19.34
N ALA A 349 3.50 20.89 -20.29
CA ALA A 349 2.87 21.34 -21.53
C ALA A 349 1.54 22.07 -21.26
N ASN A 350 0.69 21.51 -20.41
CA ASN A 350 -0.58 22.14 -20.04
C ASN A 350 -0.40 23.50 -19.36
N LEU A 351 0.54 23.62 -18.44
CA LEU A 351 0.79 24.87 -17.70
C LEU A 351 1.43 25.95 -18.57
N LYS A 352 2.21 25.55 -19.58
CA LYS A 352 2.76 26.47 -20.56
C LYS A 352 1.67 27.21 -21.34
N GLU A 353 0.54 26.57 -21.66
CA GLU A 353 -0.61 27.17 -22.36
C GLU A 353 -1.25 28.33 -21.59
N ILE A 354 -0.99 28.41 -20.28
CA ILE A 354 -1.49 29.47 -19.40
C ILE A 354 -0.38 30.41 -18.90
N GLY A 355 0.83 30.34 -19.51
CA GLY A 355 1.95 31.24 -19.19
C GLY A 355 2.73 30.85 -17.93
N ILE A 356 2.70 29.58 -17.52
CA ILE A 356 3.53 29.05 -16.42
C ILE A 356 4.63 28.16 -17.01
N ASP A 357 5.88 28.58 -16.83
CA ASP A 357 7.06 27.82 -17.23
C ASP A 357 7.48 26.87 -16.10
N VAL A 358 7.41 25.57 -16.37
CA VAL A 358 7.71 24.52 -15.40
C VAL A 358 9.09 23.93 -15.67
N LYS A 359 9.96 23.92 -14.65
CA LYS A 359 11.23 23.19 -14.67
C LYS A 359 11.06 21.87 -13.96
N ILE A 360 11.13 20.75 -14.70
CA ILE A 360 11.05 19.42 -14.13
C ILE A 360 12.39 19.08 -13.49
N GLN A 361 12.36 18.67 -12.21
CA GLN A 361 13.52 18.18 -11.48
C GLN A 361 13.29 16.75 -11.00
N THR A 362 14.11 15.82 -11.50
CA THR A 362 14.11 14.42 -11.06
C THR A 362 15.14 14.22 -9.97
N LEU A 363 14.76 13.58 -8.88
CA LEU A 363 15.60 13.29 -7.71
C LEU A 363 15.55 11.80 -7.38
N GLU A 364 16.64 11.27 -6.82
CA GLU A 364 16.60 9.97 -6.17
C GLU A 364 15.58 10.00 -5.01
N LEU A 365 14.89 8.88 -4.75
CA LEU A 365 13.74 8.83 -3.85
C LEU A 365 14.05 9.34 -2.43
N SER A 366 15.21 8.98 -1.84
CA SER A 366 15.55 9.42 -0.48
C SER A 366 15.80 10.92 -0.41
N SER A 367 16.48 11.48 -1.41
CA SER A 367 16.71 12.91 -1.57
C SER A 367 15.39 13.66 -1.80
N PHE A 368 14.52 13.13 -2.65
CA PHE A 368 13.18 13.67 -2.88
C PHE A 368 12.39 13.75 -1.56
N LEU A 369 12.33 12.66 -0.80
CA LEU A 369 11.62 12.62 0.47
C LEU A 369 12.19 13.60 1.50
N GLN A 370 13.52 13.71 1.60
CA GLN A 370 14.19 14.60 2.54
C GLN A 370 13.98 16.07 2.18
N LEU A 371 14.22 16.45 0.93
CA LEU A 371 14.17 17.85 0.50
C LEU A 371 12.74 18.39 0.42
N THR A 372 11.78 17.54 -0.01
CA THR A 372 10.35 17.92 0.01
C THR A 372 9.80 18.05 1.43
N ALA A 373 10.26 17.25 2.38
CA ALA A 373 9.92 17.41 3.81
C ALA A 373 10.41 18.75 4.37
N GLN A 374 11.48 19.34 3.82
CA GLN A 374 12.00 20.65 4.19
C GLN A 374 11.33 21.81 3.44
N GLY A 375 10.35 21.55 2.55
CA GLY A 375 9.64 22.57 1.78
C GLY A 375 10.50 23.27 0.72
N LYS A 376 11.52 22.60 0.18
CA LYS A 376 12.42 23.20 -0.83
C LYS A 376 11.76 23.36 -2.21
N HIS A 377 10.80 22.50 -2.55
CA HIS A 377 10.07 22.49 -3.82
C HIS A 377 9.01 23.59 -3.94
N ASN A 378 8.62 23.91 -5.18
CA ASN A 378 7.41 24.68 -5.48
C ASN A 378 6.19 23.74 -5.58
N ALA A 379 6.31 22.70 -6.41
CA ALA A 379 5.30 21.66 -6.56
C ALA A 379 5.97 20.29 -6.69
N LEU A 380 5.24 19.23 -6.43
CA LEU A 380 5.71 17.86 -6.61
C LEU A 380 4.58 16.94 -7.13
N ILE A 381 4.95 15.89 -7.87
CA ILE A 381 4.03 14.79 -8.13
C ILE A 381 4.26 13.74 -7.05
N GLY A 382 3.23 13.51 -6.27
CA GLY A 382 3.20 12.55 -5.17
C GLY A 382 2.28 11.37 -5.45
N LEU A 383 2.45 10.33 -4.65
CA LEU A 383 1.56 9.17 -4.58
C LEU A 383 1.30 8.88 -3.10
N TRP A 384 0.04 8.65 -2.76
CA TRP A 384 -0.34 8.21 -1.43
C TRP A 384 -1.28 7.01 -1.49
N TYR A 385 -1.00 5.99 -0.69
CA TYR A 385 -1.88 4.85 -0.49
C TYR A 385 -2.60 4.99 0.85
N THR A 386 -3.93 5.09 0.82
CA THR A 386 -4.77 5.06 2.03
C THR A 386 -4.97 3.61 2.51
N SER A 387 -3.84 2.93 2.78
CA SER A 387 -3.76 1.47 2.94
C SER A 387 -4.56 0.90 4.11
N THR A 388 -5.01 1.76 5.04
CA THR A 388 -5.91 1.36 6.13
C THR A 388 -7.37 1.28 5.70
N GLY A 389 -7.71 1.77 4.47
CA GLY A 389 -9.09 1.86 3.98
C GLY A 389 -9.95 2.91 4.69
N ASP A 390 -9.37 3.78 5.54
CA ASP A 390 -10.05 4.86 6.25
C ASP A 390 -9.48 6.23 5.85
N ALA A 391 -10.36 7.21 5.64
CA ALA A 391 -9.99 8.57 5.24
C ALA A 391 -9.03 9.28 6.21
N ASP A 392 -8.99 8.90 7.48
CA ASP A 392 -8.03 9.45 8.44
C ASP A 392 -6.60 9.29 7.95
N TYR A 393 -6.23 8.10 7.46
CA TYR A 393 -4.89 7.81 6.96
C TYR A 393 -4.61 8.49 5.59
N GLY A 394 -5.65 8.93 4.88
CA GLY A 394 -5.52 9.71 3.66
C GLY A 394 -5.39 11.21 3.91
N TYR A 395 -6.25 11.75 4.77
CA TYR A 395 -6.34 13.20 4.95
C TYR A 395 -5.44 13.75 6.06
N TYR A 396 -5.37 13.10 7.21
CA TYR A 396 -4.62 13.66 8.35
C TYR A 396 -3.12 13.82 8.04
N PRO A 397 -2.41 12.79 7.51
CA PRO A 397 -1.00 12.94 7.17
C PRO A 397 -0.74 13.96 6.06
N LEU A 398 -1.65 14.12 5.09
CA LEU A 398 -1.43 14.98 3.94
C LEU A 398 -1.84 16.44 4.15
N LEU A 399 -2.75 16.71 5.11
CA LEU A 399 -3.40 18.01 5.23
C LEU A 399 -3.24 18.67 6.59
N HIS A 400 -3.15 17.87 7.69
CA HIS A 400 -3.10 18.45 9.03
C HIS A 400 -1.78 19.17 9.30
N ASN A 401 -1.86 20.32 10.00
CA ASN A 401 -0.67 21.12 10.29
C ASN A 401 0.39 20.37 11.11
N ASN A 402 0.00 19.47 12.03
CA ASN A 402 0.92 18.63 12.81
C ASN A 402 1.71 17.63 11.95
N SER A 403 1.28 17.40 10.71
CA SER A 403 1.92 16.47 9.78
C SER A 403 2.82 17.18 8.75
N ARG A 404 3.09 18.48 8.93
CA ARG A 404 3.91 19.28 7.99
C ARG A 404 5.29 18.66 7.81
N GLY A 405 5.69 18.59 6.54
CA GLY A 405 7.00 18.11 6.14
C GLY A 405 7.15 16.59 6.23
N GLY A 406 7.85 16.09 7.24
CA GLY A 406 8.34 14.71 7.28
C GLY A 406 7.27 13.62 7.27
N VAL A 407 6.13 13.86 7.90
CA VAL A 407 5.06 12.84 7.99
C VAL A 407 4.26 12.72 6.70
N GLY A 408 3.98 13.86 6.00
CA GLY A 408 3.18 13.76 4.77
C GLY A 408 2.69 15.08 4.20
N ASN A 409 2.36 16.09 4.99
CA ASN A 409 1.88 17.38 4.50
C ASN A 409 3.03 18.19 3.84
N ARG A 410 3.37 17.79 2.62
CA ARG A 410 4.37 18.47 1.78
C ARG A 410 3.79 19.61 0.95
N SER A 411 2.48 19.79 0.97
CA SER A 411 1.85 21.03 0.47
C SER A 411 2.06 22.21 1.40
N PHE A 412 2.53 21.97 2.63
CA PHE A 412 2.64 22.97 3.68
C PHE A 412 1.32 23.71 3.95
N TYR A 413 0.24 23.10 3.52
CA TYR A 413 -1.11 23.62 3.68
C TYR A 413 -1.47 23.75 5.16
N ASN A 414 -2.07 24.89 5.50
CA ASN A 414 -2.55 25.17 6.85
C ASN A 414 -3.87 25.92 6.80
N ASN A 415 -4.96 25.18 6.94
CA ASN A 415 -6.31 25.74 7.02
C ASN A 415 -6.92 25.32 8.37
N GLN A 416 -7.28 26.32 9.19
CA GLN A 416 -7.79 26.09 10.55
C GLN A 416 -9.08 25.25 10.55
N ARG A 417 -9.98 25.45 9.56
CA ARG A 417 -11.22 24.65 9.47
C ARG A 417 -10.93 23.19 9.18
N VAL A 418 -9.99 22.92 8.23
CA VAL A 418 -9.57 21.55 7.90
C VAL A 418 -8.90 20.88 9.10
N ASN A 419 -8.00 21.58 9.81
CA ASN A 419 -7.37 21.04 11.03
C ASN A 419 -8.43 20.67 12.08
N THR A 420 -9.39 21.57 12.34
CA THR A 420 -10.48 21.33 13.29
C THR A 420 -11.33 20.13 12.87
N LEU A 421 -11.73 20.04 11.60
CA LEU A 421 -12.53 18.93 11.09
C LEU A 421 -11.81 17.58 11.21
N LEU A 422 -10.48 17.54 10.95
CA LEU A 422 -9.67 16.35 11.11
C LEU A 422 -9.58 15.90 12.57
N ASP A 423 -9.36 16.85 13.51
CA ASP A 423 -9.33 16.56 14.94
C ASP A 423 -10.69 16.10 15.48
N GLU A 424 -11.77 16.72 15.00
CA GLU A 424 -13.13 16.32 15.34
C GLU A 424 -13.48 14.94 14.76
N ALA A 425 -13.11 14.66 13.50
CA ALA A 425 -13.35 13.35 12.88
C ALA A 425 -12.64 12.22 13.66
N ARG A 426 -11.44 12.48 14.18
CA ARG A 426 -10.72 11.54 15.03
C ARG A 426 -11.39 11.25 16.38
N LYS A 427 -12.29 12.10 16.83
CA LYS A 427 -13.03 11.94 18.10
C LYS A 427 -14.48 11.52 17.90
N GLU A 428 -15.01 11.60 16.67
CA GLU A 428 -16.39 11.32 16.35
C GLU A 428 -16.69 9.81 16.33
N PRO A 429 -17.54 9.27 17.22
CA PRO A 429 -17.85 7.86 17.27
C PRO A 429 -18.86 7.41 16.21
N LEU A 430 -19.66 8.34 15.65
CA LEU A 430 -20.70 8.02 14.69
C LEU A 430 -20.16 8.06 13.26
N LYS A 431 -20.12 6.91 12.58
CA LYS A 431 -19.57 6.76 11.22
C LYS A 431 -20.15 7.79 10.23
N GLU A 432 -21.45 8.04 10.26
CA GLU A 432 -22.06 8.99 9.32
C GLU A 432 -21.62 10.45 9.58
N LYS A 433 -21.49 10.85 10.85
CA LYS A 433 -20.94 12.18 11.18
C LYS A 433 -19.46 12.32 10.82
N ARG A 434 -18.67 11.23 10.92
CA ARG A 434 -17.30 11.22 10.41
C ARG A 434 -17.27 11.43 8.90
N LYS A 435 -18.14 10.74 8.13
CA LYS A 435 -18.24 10.91 6.67
C LYS A 435 -18.58 12.35 6.29
N GLU A 436 -19.51 12.99 7.01
CA GLU A 436 -19.87 14.40 6.78
C GLU A 436 -18.66 15.32 6.94
N LYS A 437 -17.83 15.12 7.98
CA LYS A 437 -16.62 15.90 8.19
C LYS A 437 -15.60 15.68 7.06
N TYR A 438 -15.38 14.45 6.63
CA TYR A 438 -14.46 14.15 5.51
C TYR A 438 -14.99 14.70 4.18
N LYS A 439 -16.32 14.71 3.96
CA LYS A 439 -16.92 15.35 2.81
C LYS A 439 -16.64 16.87 2.80
N GLU A 440 -16.83 17.56 3.93
CA GLU A 440 -16.52 18.99 4.04
C GLU A 440 -15.03 19.27 3.79
N ILE A 441 -14.12 18.42 4.34
CA ILE A 441 -12.68 18.50 4.06
C ILE A 441 -12.42 18.38 2.56
N GLN A 442 -13.00 17.39 1.88
CA GLN A 442 -12.83 17.22 0.44
C GLN A 442 -13.29 18.47 -0.34
N GLU A 443 -14.43 19.05 0.04
CA GLU A 443 -14.95 20.27 -0.58
C GLU A 443 -13.97 21.45 -0.46
N ILE A 444 -13.42 21.66 0.72
CA ILE A 444 -12.43 22.73 0.96
C ILE A 444 -11.16 22.48 0.14
N ILE A 445 -10.66 21.25 0.08
CA ILE A 445 -9.44 20.91 -0.66
C ILE A 445 -9.62 21.10 -2.18
N LEU A 446 -10.78 20.73 -2.72
CA LEU A 446 -11.12 20.94 -4.13
C LEU A 446 -11.33 22.43 -4.47
N ASP A 447 -11.69 23.25 -3.50
CA ASP A 447 -11.82 24.70 -3.67
C ASP A 447 -10.46 25.42 -3.56
N GLU A 448 -9.62 25.03 -2.60
CA GLU A 448 -8.35 25.71 -2.34
C GLU A 448 -7.13 25.15 -3.10
N ASN A 449 -7.26 23.92 -3.63
CA ASN A 449 -6.28 23.24 -4.49
C ASN A 449 -4.84 23.18 -3.93
N PRO A 450 -4.61 22.85 -2.65
CA PRO A 450 -3.25 22.59 -2.15
C PRO A 450 -2.71 21.26 -2.69
N ILE A 451 -3.60 20.31 -2.94
CA ILE A 451 -3.34 19.03 -3.58
C ILE A 451 -4.41 18.82 -4.66
N ILE A 452 -3.96 18.59 -5.89
CA ILE A 452 -4.81 18.32 -7.04
C ILE A 452 -4.71 16.82 -7.35
N PRO A 453 -5.75 16.00 -7.07
CA PRO A 453 -5.76 14.57 -7.42
C PRO A 453 -5.73 14.42 -8.94
N ILE A 454 -4.98 13.43 -9.45
CA ILE A 454 -4.81 13.23 -10.90
C ILE A 454 -5.46 11.91 -11.33
N VAL A 455 -4.96 10.77 -10.85
CA VAL A 455 -5.50 9.45 -11.17
C VAL A 455 -5.52 8.55 -9.95
N TYR A 456 -6.52 7.68 -9.86
CA TYR A 456 -6.55 6.56 -8.93
C TYR A 456 -5.74 5.42 -9.50
N LYS A 457 -4.76 4.94 -8.75
CA LYS A 457 -3.93 3.80 -9.14
C LYS A 457 -4.75 2.52 -9.20
N THR A 458 -4.48 1.72 -10.21
CA THR A 458 -4.95 0.34 -10.30
C THR A 458 -3.78 -0.62 -10.18
N TYR A 459 -4.02 -1.80 -9.63
CA TYR A 459 -3.10 -2.91 -9.75
C TYR A 459 -3.38 -3.67 -11.04
N ASN A 460 -2.34 -3.84 -11.85
CA ASN A 460 -2.33 -4.72 -13.02
C ASN A 460 -1.53 -5.97 -12.66
N ILE A 461 -2.22 -7.06 -12.32
CA ILE A 461 -1.59 -8.31 -11.90
C ILE A 461 -1.85 -9.35 -12.97
N GLY A 462 -0.79 -9.79 -13.64
CA GLY A 462 -0.84 -10.90 -14.58
C GLY A 462 -0.74 -12.23 -13.85
N ILE A 463 -1.60 -13.19 -14.19
CA ILE A 463 -1.69 -14.48 -13.51
C ILE A 463 -1.81 -15.59 -14.54
N ASN A 464 -1.03 -16.67 -14.40
CA ASN A 464 -1.25 -17.90 -15.12
C ASN A 464 -2.59 -18.53 -14.70
N LYS A 465 -3.46 -18.87 -15.64
CA LYS A 465 -4.82 -19.39 -15.37
C LYS A 465 -4.84 -20.72 -14.62
N ASN A 466 -3.70 -21.42 -14.53
CA ASN A 466 -3.57 -22.62 -13.70
C ASN A 466 -3.46 -22.29 -12.22
N ILE A 467 -3.05 -21.06 -11.85
CA ILE A 467 -3.09 -20.58 -10.47
C ILE A 467 -4.56 -20.41 -10.04
N LYS A 468 -4.94 -21.08 -8.98
CA LYS A 468 -6.25 -20.93 -8.32
C LYS A 468 -6.06 -20.37 -6.92
N GLY A 469 -7.11 -19.80 -6.33
CA GLY A 469 -7.11 -19.36 -4.94
C GLY A 469 -6.40 -18.03 -4.66
N PHE A 470 -5.90 -17.32 -5.69
CA PHE A 470 -5.37 -15.98 -5.53
C PHE A 470 -6.46 -15.01 -5.04
N LYS A 471 -6.19 -14.28 -3.96
CA LYS A 471 -7.13 -13.27 -3.44
C LYS A 471 -6.51 -11.88 -3.55
N PHE A 472 -7.17 -11.05 -4.35
CA PHE A 472 -6.84 -9.64 -4.49
C PHE A 472 -7.14 -8.88 -3.18
N ASN A 473 -6.27 -7.92 -2.83
CA ASN A 473 -6.52 -6.97 -1.75
C ASN A 473 -6.18 -5.55 -2.24
N PRO A 474 -7.08 -4.55 -2.09
CA PRO A 474 -6.86 -3.17 -2.56
C PRO A 474 -5.65 -2.46 -1.91
N ASN A 475 -5.19 -2.90 -0.76
CA ASN A 475 -3.98 -2.35 -0.11
C ASN A 475 -2.66 -2.92 -0.66
N GLY A 476 -2.72 -3.80 -1.67
CA GLY A 476 -1.54 -4.43 -2.29
C GLY A 476 -1.00 -5.67 -1.58
N ASN A 477 -1.54 -6.01 -0.41
CA ASN A 477 -1.13 -7.17 0.37
C ASN A 477 -1.96 -8.39 0.00
N HIS A 478 -1.73 -8.91 -1.23
CA HIS A 478 -2.49 -10.04 -1.76
C HIS A 478 -2.26 -11.31 -0.96
N ILE A 479 -3.30 -12.13 -0.83
CA ILE A 479 -3.30 -13.32 0.01
C ILE A 479 -2.97 -14.54 -0.86
N LEU A 480 -1.85 -15.20 -0.54
CA LEU A 480 -1.33 -16.35 -1.28
C LEU A 480 -1.48 -17.67 -0.49
N GLU A 481 -2.04 -17.64 0.72
CA GLU A 481 -2.16 -18.81 1.59
C GLU A 481 -2.96 -19.97 0.98
N ASN A 482 -3.87 -19.67 0.04
CA ASN A 482 -4.78 -20.63 -0.58
C ASN A 482 -4.48 -20.91 -2.06
N ILE A 483 -3.35 -20.43 -2.59
CA ILE A 483 -3.04 -20.67 -3.99
C ILE A 483 -2.72 -22.14 -4.26
N GLU A 484 -3.10 -22.57 -5.47
CA GLU A 484 -2.85 -23.91 -6.03
C GLU A 484 -2.30 -23.75 -7.43
N TYR A 485 -1.37 -24.64 -7.80
CA TYR A 485 -0.76 -24.68 -9.12
C TYR A 485 -0.58 -26.11 -9.61
#